data_0d12548fc3452f00caae21f84f6af093
#
_entry.id   0d12548fc3452f00caae21f84f6af093
#
_cell.length_a   1.000
_cell.length_b   1.000
_cell.length_c   1.000
_cell.angle_alpha   90.00
_cell.angle_beta   90.00
_cell.angle_gamma   90.00
#
_symmetry.space_group_name_H-M   'P 1'
#
loop_
_entity.id
_entity.type
_entity.pdbx_description
1 polymer ?
#
loop_
_entity_poly.entity_id
_entity_poly.type
_entity_poly.pdbx_seq_one_letter_code
_entity_poly.pdbx_strand_id
1 'polypeptide(L)'
;KKHLGKNCVLVADDNTYRVAGADVEKALVKAGFTVVSCVIHRDGDMLPDDLSCGEVLLSITRETEFLIAVGSGTVTDTTRINAERTGLPFVSVGTAPSMDGYASAVAPLLHRGLKIQRPAKCPEIIVCDLDVMATAPMHMIASGVGDVLGKYIAKADWQLGQIINGEPCCPVCV
;
A
#
# COMPACT_ATOMS: atom_id res chain seq x y z
N LYS A 1 -22.34 -5.44 -4.58
CA LYS A 1 -21.61 -4.85 -3.44
C LYS A 1 -20.87 -6.00 -2.75
N LYS A 2 -19.55 -6.02 -2.79
CA LYS A 2 -18.78 -6.93 -1.94
C LYS A 2 -18.94 -6.46 -0.49
N HIS A 3 -19.39 -7.33 0.39
CA HIS A 3 -19.38 -7.08 1.83
C HIS A 3 -18.00 -7.46 2.35
N LEU A 4 -17.28 -6.48 2.89
CA LEU A 4 -15.94 -6.70 3.46
C LEU A 4 -15.97 -7.38 4.84
N GLY A 5 -17.15 -7.62 5.41
CA GLY A 5 -17.27 -8.08 6.78
C GLY A 5 -17.17 -6.95 7.81
N LYS A 6 -16.91 -7.30 9.08
CA LYS A 6 -16.84 -6.32 10.18
C LYS A 6 -15.57 -6.39 11.02
N ASN A 7 -14.76 -7.43 10.86
CA ASN A 7 -13.54 -7.63 11.64
C ASN A 7 -12.32 -7.32 10.77
N CYS A 8 -11.55 -6.33 11.12
CA CYS A 8 -10.41 -5.91 10.32
C CYS A 8 -9.13 -5.74 11.13
N VAL A 9 -7.99 -5.87 10.44
CA VAL A 9 -6.69 -5.43 10.92
C VAL A 9 -6.34 -4.12 10.22
N LEU A 10 -6.13 -3.05 11.01
CA LEU A 10 -5.63 -1.77 10.55
C LEU A 10 -4.11 -1.79 10.67
N VAL A 11 -3.42 -1.58 9.56
CA VAL A 11 -1.96 -1.54 9.47
C VAL A 11 -1.49 -0.11 9.26
N ALA A 12 -0.58 0.34 10.09
CA ALA A 12 0.05 1.66 10.01
C ALA A 12 1.47 1.61 10.59
N ASP A 13 2.28 2.62 10.36
CA ASP A 13 3.45 2.93 11.16
C ASP A 13 3.15 4.04 12.18
N ASP A 14 4.11 4.39 13.04
CA ASP A 14 3.94 5.42 14.07
C ASP A 14 3.49 6.78 13.49
N ASN A 15 4.03 7.17 12.35
CA ASN A 15 3.71 8.44 11.71
C ASN A 15 2.32 8.42 11.09
N THR A 16 2.01 7.39 10.32
CA THR A 16 0.75 7.29 9.59
C THR A 16 -0.42 7.00 10.52
N TYR A 17 -0.19 6.28 11.63
CA TYR A 17 -1.19 6.11 12.67
C TYR A 17 -1.55 7.45 13.33
N ARG A 18 -0.55 8.29 13.64
CA ARG A 18 -0.76 9.62 14.21
C ARG A 18 -1.46 10.57 13.23
N VAL A 19 -1.13 10.48 11.93
CA VAL A 19 -1.67 11.40 10.89
C VAL A 19 -3.12 11.06 10.54
N ALA A 20 -3.47 9.78 10.43
CA ALA A 20 -4.80 9.35 9.99
C ALA A 20 -5.30 8.06 10.67
N GLY A 21 -4.40 7.17 11.10
CA GLY A 21 -4.75 5.85 11.61
C GLY A 21 -5.71 5.89 12.78
N ALA A 22 -5.43 6.73 13.77
CA ALA A 22 -6.28 6.88 14.96
C ALA A 22 -7.70 7.37 14.63
N ASP A 23 -7.85 8.25 13.65
CA ASP A 23 -9.17 8.76 13.26
C ASP A 23 -9.93 7.74 12.39
N VAL A 24 -9.23 7.02 11.52
CA VAL A 24 -9.80 5.89 10.77
C VAL A 24 -10.29 4.81 11.73
N GLU A 25 -9.49 4.42 12.72
CA GLU A 25 -9.87 3.44 13.74
C GLU A 25 -11.13 3.88 14.50
N LYS A 26 -11.16 5.12 15.00
CA LYS A 26 -12.34 5.68 15.69
C LYS A 26 -13.58 5.66 14.81
N ALA A 27 -13.43 6.04 13.53
CA ALA A 27 -14.54 6.06 12.58
C ALA A 27 -15.10 4.64 12.34
N LEU A 28 -14.22 3.66 12.18
CA LEU A 28 -14.59 2.26 12.01
C LEU A 28 -15.30 1.69 13.25
N VAL A 29 -14.74 1.90 14.44
CA VAL A 29 -15.35 1.46 15.71
C VAL A 29 -16.73 2.10 15.90
N LYS A 30 -16.86 3.40 15.61
CA LYS A 30 -18.15 4.11 15.65
C LYS A 30 -19.16 3.54 14.65
N ALA A 31 -18.69 3.04 13.50
CA ALA A 31 -19.52 2.37 12.49
C ALA A 31 -19.84 0.89 12.79
N GLY A 32 -19.37 0.38 13.95
CA GLY A 32 -19.65 -0.98 14.42
C GLY A 32 -18.72 -2.05 13.83
N PHE A 33 -17.50 -1.67 13.43
CA PHE A 33 -16.44 -2.60 13.08
C PHE A 33 -15.62 -2.98 14.31
N THR A 34 -15.09 -4.21 14.31
CA THR A 34 -14.06 -4.66 15.24
C THR A 34 -12.71 -4.43 14.59
N VAL A 35 -11.86 -3.62 15.21
CA VAL A 35 -10.55 -3.24 14.66
C VAL A 35 -9.45 -3.77 15.55
N VAL A 36 -8.50 -4.48 14.97
CA VAL A 36 -7.22 -4.81 15.58
C VAL A 36 -6.17 -3.91 14.93
N SER A 37 -5.52 -3.04 15.71
CA SER A 37 -4.52 -2.12 15.19
C SER A 37 -3.13 -2.75 15.25
N CYS A 38 -2.50 -2.92 14.08
CA CYS A 38 -1.12 -3.32 13.89
C CYS A 38 -0.30 -2.07 13.56
N VAL A 39 0.21 -1.41 14.59
CA VAL A 39 1.10 -0.26 14.43
C VAL A 39 2.53 -0.74 14.47
N ILE A 40 3.26 -0.60 13.37
CA ILE A 40 4.64 -1.06 13.22
C ILE A 40 5.58 0.01 13.76
N HIS A 41 6.31 -0.32 14.82
CA HIS A 41 7.26 0.57 15.48
C HIS A 41 8.67 0.33 14.94
N ARG A 42 9.37 1.38 14.52
CA ARG A 42 10.77 1.32 14.05
C ARG A 42 11.57 2.52 14.54
N ASP A 43 12.84 2.28 14.84
CA ASP A 43 13.83 3.33 15.04
C ASP A 43 14.28 3.86 13.66
N GLY A 44 13.43 4.65 12.99
CA GLY A 44 13.63 5.16 11.63
C GLY A 44 12.49 4.81 10.69
N ASP A 45 12.77 4.83 9.38
CA ASP A 45 11.74 4.56 8.37
C ASP A 45 11.34 3.08 8.34
N MET A 46 10.04 2.82 8.32
CA MET A 46 9.51 1.49 8.04
C MET A 46 9.87 1.07 6.62
N LEU A 47 10.32 -0.18 6.47
CA LEU A 47 10.58 -0.80 5.17
C LEU A 47 9.55 -1.90 4.89
N PRO A 48 9.20 -2.15 3.61
CA PRO A 48 8.33 -3.26 3.23
C PRO A 48 9.16 -4.56 3.19
N ASP A 49 9.69 -4.97 4.33
CA ASP A 49 10.61 -6.10 4.49
C ASP A 49 9.95 -7.33 5.13
N ASP A 50 10.73 -8.39 5.27
CA ASP A 50 10.29 -9.65 5.86
C ASP A 50 9.78 -9.46 7.30
N LEU A 51 10.38 -8.56 8.08
CA LEU A 51 10.00 -8.29 9.47
C LEU A 51 8.63 -7.59 9.52
N SER A 52 8.46 -6.52 8.77
CA SER A 52 7.19 -5.78 8.71
C SER A 52 6.05 -6.64 8.19
N CYS A 53 6.33 -7.48 7.17
CA CYS A 53 5.35 -8.44 6.66
C CYS A 53 4.98 -9.48 7.72
N GLY A 54 5.95 -9.95 8.51
CA GLY A 54 5.73 -10.91 9.60
C GLY A 54 4.85 -10.34 10.71
N GLU A 55 5.06 -9.09 11.12
CA GLU A 55 4.24 -8.43 12.14
C GLU A 55 2.78 -8.28 11.71
N VAL A 56 2.55 -7.87 10.45
CA VAL A 56 1.18 -7.82 9.91
C VAL A 56 0.56 -9.20 9.89
N LEU A 57 1.29 -10.22 9.43
CA LEU A 57 0.78 -11.59 9.38
C LEU A 57 0.38 -12.11 10.77
N LEU A 58 1.18 -11.82 11.79
CA LEU A 58 0.90 -12.24 13.17
C LEU A 58 -0.29 -11.51 13.79
N SER A 59 -0.69 -10.35 13.26
CA SER A 59 -1.88 -9.63 13.70
C SER A 59 -3.17 -10.17 13.11
N ILE A 60 -3.08 -11.00 12.06
CA ILE A 60 -4.23 -11.60 11.38
C ILE A 60 -4.68 -12.84 12.16
N THR A 61 -5.95 -12.88 12.51
CA THR A 61 -6.59 -14.03 13.17
C THR A 61 -7.58 -14.74 12.24
N ARG A 62 -8.19 -15.82 12.70
CA ARG A 62 -9.23 -16.53 11.93
C ARG A 62 -10.50 -15.71 11.74
N GLU A 63 -10.75 -14.76 12.63
CA GLU A 63 -11.88 -13.85 12.60
C GLU A 63 -11.66 -12.64 11.70
N THR A 64 -10.42 -12.40 11.25
CA THR A 64 -10.11 -11.28 10.36
C THR A 64 -10.74 -11.48 8.99
N GLU A 65 -11.52 -10.51 8.54
CA GLU A 65 -12.27 -10.58 7.29
C GLU A 65 -11.67 -9.69 6.20
N PHE A 66 -10.95 -8.62 6.58
CA PHE A 66 -10.23 -7.74 5.65
C PHE A 66 -9.12 -6.97 6.34
N LEU A 67 -8.23 -6.39 5.54
CA LEU A 67 -7.13 -5.55 6.02
C LEU A 67 -7.35 -4.10 5.60
N ILE A 68 -6.82 -3.16 6.37
CA ILE A 68 -6.81 -1.73 6.03
C ILE A 68 -5.37 -1.22 6.13
N ALA A 69 -4.81 -0.75 5.02
CA ALA A 69 -3.54 -0.05 5.02
C ALA A 69 -3.82 1.44 5.24
N VAL A 70 -3.30 2.03 6.32
CA VAL A 70 -3.34 3.49 6.52
C VAL A 70 -1.93 4.02 6.42
N GLY A 71 -1.58 4.54 5.25
CA GLY A 71 -0.22 4.98 4.99
C GLY A 71 0.05 5.31 3.53
N SER A 72 1.31 5.46 3.19
CA SER A 72 1.78 5.62 1.82
C SER A 72 2.26 4.28 1.23
N GLY A 73 3.24 4.30 0.34
CA GLY A 73 3.71 3.12 -0.39
C GLY A 73 4.08 1.93 0.48
N THR A 74 4.96 2.14 1.47
CA THR A 74 5.48 1.06 2.31
C THR A 74 4.39 0.30 3.07
N VAL A 75 3.51 1.02 3.76
CA VAL A 75 2.39 0.41 4.51
C VAL A 75 1.43 -0.28 3.55
N THR A 76 1.14 0.34 2.40
CA THR A 76 0.26 -0.23 1.38
C THR A 76 0.85 -1.54 0.82
N ASP A 77 2.13 -1.57 0.48
CA ASP A 77 2.79 -2.76 -0.11
C ASP A 77 2.92 -3.90 0.90
N THR A 78 3.28 -3.59 2.15
CA THR A 78 3.30 -4.57 3.25
C THR A 78 1.92 -5.18 3.49
N THR A 79 0.87 -4.36 3.50
CA THR A 79 -0.51 -4.85 3.67
C THR A 79 -0.97 -5.65 2.46
N ARG A 80 -0.69 -5.16 1.26
CA ARG A 80 -1.04 -5.80 -0.02
C ARG A 80 -0.50 -7.20 -0.14
N ILE A 81 0.78 -7.42 0.20
CA ILE A 81 1.36 -8.77 0.12
C ILE A 81 0.76 -9.71 1.15
N ASN A 82 0.44 -9.23 2.36
CA ASN A 82 -0.26 -10.03 3.36
C ASN A 82 -1.70 -10.36 2.94
N ALA A 83 -2.41 -9.41 2.32
CA ALA A 83 -3.73 -9.64 1.73
C ALA A 83 -3.69 -10.72 0.64
N GLU A 84 -2.67 -10.68 -0.24
CA GLU A 84 -2.47 -11.73 -1.26
C GLU A 84 -2.21 -13.09 -0.62
N ARG A 85 -1.34 -13.19 0.38
CA ARG A 85 -0.94 -14.45 1.02
C ARG A 85 -2.03 -15.08 1.84
N THR A 86 -2.88 -14.28 2.47
CA THR A 86 -4.00 -14.76 3.30
C THR A 86 -5.31 -14.93 2.53
N GLY A 87 -5.37 -14.43 1.30
CA GLY A 87 -6.61 -14.42 0.51
C GLY A 87 -7.59 -13.32 0.90
N LEU A 88 -7.29 -12.52 1.94
CA LEU A 88 -8.16 -11.46 2.44
C LEU A 88 -8.25 -10.28 1.44
N PRO A 89 -9.39 -9.61 1.33
CA PRO A 89 -9.48 -8.32 0.67
C PRO A 89 -8.79 -7.23 1.51
N PHE A 90 -8.36 -6.13 0.88
CA PHE A 90 -7.86 -4.99 1.63
C PHE A 90 -8.34 -3.65 1.07
N VAL A 91 -8.32 -2.65 1.96
CA VAL A 91 -8.62 -1.25 1.69
C VAL A 91 -7.34 -0.45 1.86
N SER A 92 -7.07 0.50 0.99
CA SER A 92 -5.95 1.44 1.12
C SER A 92 -6.47 2.83 1.46
N VAL A 93 -5.95 3.41 2.54
CA VAL A 93 -6.19 4.79 2.97
C VAL A 93 -4.87 5.54 2.82
N GLY A 94 -4.76 6.35 1.75
CA GLY A 94 -3.55 7.09 1.44
C GLY A 94 -3.32 8.26 2.36
N THR A 95 -2.10 8.42 2.87
CA THR A 95 -1.70 9.54 3.74
C THR A 95 -0.76 10.53 3.06
N ALA A 96 -0.19 10.19 1.91
CA ALA A 96 0.71 11.07 1.16
C ALA A 96 0.66 10.77 -0.34
N PRO A 97 0.70 11.77 -1.22
CA PRO A 97 0.78 11.57 -2.67
C PRO A 97 2.23 11.30 -3.11
N SER A 98 2.89 10.32 -2.49
CA SER A 98 4.33 10.06 -2.67
C SER A 98 4.65 9.05 -3.78
N MET A 99 3.64 8.43 -4.36
CA MET A 99 3.76 7.44 -5.43
C MET A 99 2.41 7.23 -6.12
N ASP A 100 2.40 6.61 -7.30
CA ASP A 100 1.17 6.29 -8.04
C ASP A 100 0.68 4.84 -7.85
N GLY A 101 1.41 4.03 -7.08
CA GLY A 101 1.22 2.59 -6.94
C GLY A 101 0.05 2.13 -6.06
N TYR A 102 -0.86 3.00 -5.61
CA TYR A 102 -1.98 2.62 -4.73
C TYR A 102 -2.86 1.52 -5.33
N ALA A 103 -3.12 1.58 -6.65
CA ALA A 103 -3.93 0.59 -7.37
C ALA A 103 -3.11 -0.56 -8.00
N SER A 104 -1.83 -0.69 -7.65
CA SER A 104 -0.94 -1.68 -8.24
C SER A 104 -1.36 -3.11 -7.94
N ALA A 105 -1.10 -4.04 -8.88
CA ALA A 105 -1.22 -5.49 -8.71
C ALA A 105 0.11 -6.16 -8.38
N VAL A 106 1.11 -5.38 -7.98
CA VAL A 106 2.42 -5.87 -7.52
C VAL A 106 2.83 -5.15 -6.25
N ALA A 107 3.56 -5.83 -5.38
CA ALA A 107 4.19 -5.26 -4.19
C ALA A 107 5.71 -5.35 -4.32
N PRO A 108 6.43 -4.22 -4.36
CA PRO A 108 7.87 -4.18 -4.18
C PRO A 108 8.19 -4.46 -2.70
N LEU A 109 9.06 -5.44 -2.46
CA LEU A 109 9.46 -5.88 -1.12
C LEU A 109 10.98 -5.92 -1.01
N LEU A 110 11.47 -5.75 0.21
CA LEU A 110 12.86 -5.97 0.56
C LEU A 110 12.99 -7.36 1.22
N HIS A 111 13.35 -8.37 0.44
CA HIS A 111 13.53 -9.74 0.92
C HIS A 111 15.02 -10.07 1.01
N ARG A 112 15.52 -10.39 2.20
CA ARG A 112 16.95 -10.70 2.46
C ARG A 112 17.90 -9.62 1.90
N GLY A 113 17.51 -8.34 2.03
CA GLY A 113 18.28 -7.20 1.54
C GLY A 113 18.19 -6.92 0.04
N LEU A 114 17.42 -7.72 -0.72
CA LEU A 114 17.20 -7.52 -2.15
C LEU A 114 15.81 -6.97 -2.41
N LYS A 115 15.72 -5.91 -3.24
CA LYS A 115 14.42 -5.41 -3.71
C LYS A 115 13.87 -6.35 -4.77
N ILE A 116 12.74 -6.98 -4.45
CA ILE A 116 12.02 -7.88 -5.34
C ILE A 116 10.62 -7.36 -5.59
N GLN A 117 10.02 -7.75 -6.71
CA GLN A 117 8.61 -7.51 -6.98
C GLN A 117 7.82 -8.81 -6.88
N ARG A 118 6.67 -8.76 -6.23
CA ARG A 118 5.77 -9.90 -6.11
C ARG A 118 4.39 -9.54 -6.63
N PRO A 119 3.78 -10.41 -7.45
CA PRO A 119 2.36 -10.29 -7.78
C PRO A 119 1.53 -10.24 -6.50
N ALA A 120 0.56 -9.34 -6.46
CA ALA A 120 -0.28 -9.13 -5.30
C ALA A 120 -1.63 -8.54 -5.71
N LYS A 121 -2.57 -8.48 -4.77
CA LYS A 121 -3.92 -7.97 -5.03
C LYS A 121 -3.96 -6.46 -5.17
N CYS A 122 -4.84 -5.99 -6.06
CA CYS A 122 -5.31 -4.61 -5.98
C CYS A 122 -6.20 -4.42 -4.74
N PRO A 123 -6.22 -3.24 -4.15
CA PRO A 123 -7.17 -2.92 -3.09
C PRO A 123 -8.61 -2.95 -3.63
N GLU A 124 -9.56 -3.34 -2.79
CA GLU A 124 -10.99 -3.27 -3.14
C GLU A 124 -11.51 -1.83 -3.13
N ILE A 125 -10.91 -0.97 -2.29
CA ILE A 125 -11.23 0.45 -2.15
C ILE A 125 -9.94 1.21 -1.90
N ILE A 126 -9.83 2.38 -2.52
CA ILE A 126 -8.78 3.37 -2.24
C ILE A 126 -9.47 4.63 -1.72
N VAL A 127 -9.05 5.10 -0.57
CA VAL A 127 -9.52 6.35 0.05
C VAL A 127 -8.36 7.33 0.08
N CYS A 128 -8.52 8.48 -0.54
CA CYS A 128 -7.55 9.57 -0.54
C CYS A 128 -8.24 10.83 -0.04
N ASP A 129 -8.10 11.12 1.25
CA ASP A 129 -8.56 12.36 1.83
C ASP A 129 -7.55 13.46 1.47
N LEU A 130 -8.02 14.48 0.73
CA LEU A 130 -7.16 15.56 0.25
C LEU A 130 -6.61 16.42 1.38
N ASP A 131 -7.36 16.60 2.45
CA ASP A 131 -6.91 17.37 3.61
C ASP A 131 -5.78 16.64 4.34
N VAL A 132 -5.86 15.31 4.45
CA VAL A 132 -4.79 14.47 4.99
C VAL A 132 -3.58 14.50 4.07
N MET A 133 -3.78 14.25 2.77
CA MET A 133 -2.68 14.20 1.79
C MET A 133 -1.93 15.54 1.65
N ALA A 134 -2.64 16.67 1.80
CA ALA A 134 -2.03 18.00 1.75
C ALA A 134 -1.09 18.28 2.93
N THR A 135 -1.20 17.55 4.04
CA THR A 135 -0.29 17.68 5.19
C THR A 135 1.03 16.93 4.99
N ALA A 136 1.16 16.15 3.92
CA ALA A 136 2.37 15.39 3.67
C ALA A 136 3.60 16.30 3.49
N PRO A 137 4.78 15.89 3.98
CA PRO A 137 6.02 16.65 3.77
C PRO A 137 6.29 16.89 2.28
N MET A 138 6.81 18.06 1.95
CA MET A 138 7.04 18.47 0.55
C MET A 138 7.90 17.47 -0.24
N HIS A 139 8.88 16.82 0.41
CA HIS A 139 9.71 15.82 -0.25
C HIS A 139 8.89 14.58 -0.69
N MET A 140 7.84 14.20 0.03
CA MET A 140 6.95 13.12 -0.38
C MET A 140 6.08 13.52 -1.57
N ILE A 141 5.59 14.76 -1.59
CA ILE A 141 4.85 15.31 -2.74
C ILE A 141 5.76 15.35 -3.98
N ALA A 142 6.99 15.83 -3.82
CA ALA A 142 7.99 15.85 -4.90
C ALA A 142 8.31 14.42 -5.40
N SER A 143 8.39 13.44 -4.50
CA SER A 143 8.57 12.02 -4.88
C SER A 143 7.45 11.51 -5.76
N GLY A 144 6.19 11.84 -5.45
CA GLY A 144 5.05 11.46 -6.28
C GLY A 144 5.08 12.10 -7.67
N VAL A 145 5.46 13.37 -7.75
CA VAL A 145 5.69 14.04 -9.06
C VAL A 145 6.81 13.34 -9.84
N GLY A 146 7.92 13.01 -9.17
CA GLY A 146 9.02 12.26 -9.77
C GLY A 146 8.60 10.87 -10.28
N ASP A 147 7.76 10.17 -9.50
CA ASP A 147 7.23 8.86 -9.89
C ASP A 147 6.36 8.94 -11.16
N VAL A 148 5.51 9.96 -11.29
CA VAL A 148 4.74 10.21 -12.51
C VAL A 148 5.64 10.57 -13.70
N LEU A 149 6.63 11.46 -13.49
CA LEU A 149 7.58 11.84 -14.54
C LEU A 149 8.43 10.64 -15.01
N GLY A 150 8.78 9.73 -14.11
CA GLY A 150 9.51 8.50 -14.44
C GLY A 150 8.79 7.61 -15.45
N LYS A 151 7.46 7.72 -15.59
CA LYS A 151 6.70 6.95 -16.60
C LYS A 151 7.06 7.29 -18.05
N TYR A 152 7.51 8.52 -18.32
CA TYR A 152 7.97 8.89 -19.67
C TYR A 152 9.21 8.07 -20.05
N ILE A 153 10.16 7.93 -19.13
CA ILE A 153 11.37 7.13 -19.38
C ILE A 153 11.01 5.64 -19.45
N ALA A 154 10.20 5.15 -18.52
CA ALA A 154 9.76 3.75 -18.52
C ALA A 154 9.03 3.36 -19.82
N LYS A 155 8.24 4.26 -20.39
CA LYS A 155 7.59 4.01 -21.70
C LYS A 155 8.61 3.94 -22.83
N ALA A 156 9.60 4.82 -22.85
CA ALA A 156 10.67 4.79 -23.86
C ALA A 156 11.46 3.47 -23.78
N ASP A 157 11.82 3.04 -22.57
CA ASP A 157 12.51 1.77 -22.33
C ASP A 157 11.66 0.58 -22.77
N TRP A 158 10.35 0.60 -22.50
CA TRP A 158 9.44 -0.46 -22.94
C TRP A 158 9.34 -0.55 -24.45
N GLN A 159 9.23 0.60 -25.15
CA GLN A 159 9.25 0.64 -26.62
C GLN A 159 10.58 0.13 -27.19
N LEU A 160 11.70 0.47 -26.54
CA LEU A 160 13.01 -0.03 -26.93
C LEU A 160 13.08 -1.57 -26.76
N GLY A 161 12.57 -2.10 -25.64
CA GLY A 161 12.45 -3.55 -25.40
C GLY A 161 11.61 -4.23 -26.48
N GLN A 162 10.52 -3.62 -26.93
CA GLN A 162 9.71 -4.12 -28.05
C GLN A 162 10.53 -4.20 -29.35
N ILE A 163 11.28 -3.15 -29.67
CA ILE A 163 12.05 -3.07 -30.93
C ILE A 163 13.21 -4.09 -30.91
N ILE A 164 13.95 -4.21 -29.79
CA ILE A 164 15.16 -5.02 -29.70
C ILE A 164 14.83 -6.49 -29.40
N ASN A 165 13.93 -6.73 -28.44
CA ASN A 165 13.70 -8.06 -27.88
C ASN A 165 12.36 -8.67 -28.32
N GLY A 166 11.49 -7.91 -29.02
CA GLY A 166 10.14 -8.35 -29.38
C GLY A 166 9.20 -8.45 -28.18
N GLU A 167 9.46 -7.71 -27.11
CA GLU A 167 8.59 -7.69 -25.92
C GLU A 167 7.20 -7.14 -26.26
N PRO A 168 6.12 -7.71 -25.71
CA PRO A 168 4.77 -7.19 -25.95
C PRO A 168 4.63 -5.80 -25.31
N CYS A 169 4.23 -4.82 -26.10
CA CYS A 169 3.95 -3.46 -25.65
C CYS A 169 2.47 -3.15 -25.82
N CYS A 170 1.82 -2.68 -24.75
CA CYS A 170 0.40 -2.36 -24.77
C CYS A 170 0.17 -1.01 -25.50
N PRO A 171 -0.56 -0.98 -26.61
CA PRO A 171 -0.75 0.26 -27.38
C PRO A 171 -1.62 1.30 -26.66
N VAL A 172 -2.31 0.91 -25.59
CA VAL A 172 -3.12 1.83 -24.78
C VAL A 172 -2.27 2.57 -23.74
N CYS A 173 -1.16 1.96 -23.31
CA CYS A 173 -0.29 2.51 -22.25
C CYS A 173 0.84 3.39 -22.81
N VAL A 174 1.10 3.39 -24.09
CA VAL A 174 2.24 4.09 -24.76
C VAL A 174 1.79 5.35 -25.46
#